data_053e8a4089cf182c0374aae964625acc
#
_entry.id   053e8a4089cf182c0374aae964625acc
#
_cell.length_a   1.000
_cell.length_b   1.000
_cell.length_c   1.000
_cell.angle_alpha   90.00
_cell.angle_beta   90.00
_cell.angle_gamma   90.00
#
_symmetry.space_group_name_H-M   'P 1'
#
loop_
_entity.id
_entity.type
_entity.pdbx_description
1 polymer ?
#
loop_
_entity_poly.entity_id
_entity_poly.type
_entity_poly.pdbx_seq_one_letter_code
_entity_poly.pdbx_strand_id
1 'polypeptide(L)'
;FLLDLKEVAMKKAGELPLAEDLLKKMVMQNAKSEETKKQIEENFAGYLADLRWSLVRNELVKSFEIKIDDAAMLEASKRLIKIQMAQYGIMNFPEEQLDQFAAERIKDSKAYDNILNNAIDLAIVKAAKGVVKLKESKVSISDFNKMFQ
;
A
#
# COMPACT_ATOMS: atom_id res chain seq x y z
N PHE A 1 -4.08 -10.57 5.15
CA PHE A 1 -2.65 -10.74 5.52
C PHE A 1 -1.87 -9.42 5.54
N LEU A 2 -1.95 -8.57 4.48
CA LEU A 2 -1.24 -7.27 4.50
C LEU A 2 -1.74 -6.37 5.63
N LEU A 3 -3.05 -6.31 5.84
CA LEU A 3 -3.65 -5.54 6.94
C LEU A 3 -3.19 -6.08 8.31
N ASP A 4 -3.24 -7.38 8.52
CA ASP A 4 -2.78 -8.02 9.76
C ASP A 4 -1.28 -7.79 9.97
N LEU A 5 -0.48 -7.89 8.89
CA LEU A 5 0.95 -7.60 8.93
C LEU A 5 1.21 -6.15 9.34
N LYS A 6 0.47 -5.19 8.78
CA LYS A 6 0.54 -3.77 9.14
C LYS A 6 0.23 -3.58 10.63
N GLU A 7 -0.85 -4.17 11.11
CA GLU A 7 -1.24 -4.08 12.52
C GLU A 7 -0.17 -4.65 13.47
N VAL A 8 0.31 -5.87 13.18
CA VAL A 8 1.35 -6.52 13.99
C VAL A 8 2.66 -5.76 13.94
N ALA A 9 3.07 -5.26 12.77
CA ALA A 9 4.30 -4.49 12.62
C ALA A 9 4.22 -3.16 13.37
N MET A 10 3.10 -2.43 13.25
CA MET A 10 2.87 -1.19 13.99
C MET A 10 2.87 -1.42 15.51
N LYS A 11 2.22 -2.49 15.96
CA LYS A 11 2.20 -2.86 17.39
C LYS A 11 3.60 -3.19 17.91
N LYS A 12 4.42 -3.89 17.12
CA LYS A 12 5.81 -4.21 17.48
C LYS A 12 6.73 -2.99 17.44
N ALA A 13 6.51 -2.07 16.54
CA ALA A 13 7.26 -0.81 16.48
C ALA A 13 6.98 0.08 17.70
N GLY A 14 5.83 -0.10 18.36
CA GLY A 14 5.45 0.71 19.51
C GLY A 14 5.12 2.16 19.14
N GLU A 15 5.26 3.06 20.12
CA GLU A 15 5.07 4.49 19.88
C GLU A 15 6.25 5.06 19.09
N LEU A 16 5.95 5.58 17.91
CA LEU A 16 6.90 6.31 17.08
C LEU A 16 6.69 7.81 17.33
N PRO A 17 7.57 8.46 18.11
CA PRO A 17 7.43 9.89 18.37
C PRO A 17 7.65 10.68 17.08
N LEU A 18 6.68 11.51 16.74
CA LEU A 18 6.74 12.44 15.61
C LEU A 18 6.67 13.87 16.15
N ALA A 19 7.39 14.79 15.50
CA ALA A 19 7.25 16.21 15.77
C ALA A 19 5.95 16.76 15.16
N GLU A 20 4.80 16.36 15.72
CA GLU A 20 3.46 16.56 15.15
C GLU A 20 3.17 18.04 14.86
N ASP A 21 3.53 18.95 15.79
CA ASP A 21 3.33 20.38 15.60
C ASP A 21 4.14 20.94 14.41
N LEU A 22 5.38 20.46 14.24
CA LEU A 22 6.22 20.85 13.12
C LEU A 22 5.68 20.30 11.81
N LEU A 23 5.31 19.03 11.79
CA LEU A 23 4.69 18.38 10.63
C LEU A 23 3.40 19.09 10.22
N LYS A 24 2.54 19.41 11.19
CA LYS A 24 1.30 20.15 10.91
C LYS A 24 1.60 21.51 10.27
N LYS A 25 2.55 22.27 10.83
CA LYS A 25 2.96 23.57 10.25
C LYS A 25 3.48 23.41 8.83
N MET A 26 4.35 22.43 8.56
CA MET A 26 4.91 22.18 7.23
C MET A 26 3.83 21.84 6.21
N VAL A 27 2.90 20.93 6.55
CA VAL A 27 1.83 20.52 5.64
C VAL A 27 0.87 21.68 5.38
N MET A 28 0.54 22.47 6.41
CA MET A 28 -0.31 23.64 6.29
C MET A 28 0.33 24.75 5.44
N GLN A 29 1.64 24.97 5.55
CA GLN A 29 2.35 25.95 4.72
C GLN A 29 2.37 25.57 3.25
N ASN A 30 2.40 24.27 2.94
CA ASN A 30 2.39 23.75 1.57
C ASN A 30 0.99 23.64 0.96
N ALA A 31 -0.07 23.83 1.75
CA ALA A 31 -1.45 23.79 1.28
C ALA A 31 -1.75 25.01 0.39
N LYS A 32 -2.19 24.74 -0.83
CA LYS A 32 -2.44 25.76 -1.87
C LYS A 32 -3.78 26.47 -1.75
N SER A 33 -4.71 25.96 -0.93
CA SER A 33 -6.04 26.54 -0.74
C SER A 33 -6.53 26.38 0.69
N GLU A 34 -7.47 27.22 1.12
CA GLU A 34 -8.11 27.10 2.44
C GLU A 34 -8.90 25.80 2.58
N GLU A 35 -9.49 25.31 1.49
CA GLU A 35 -10.17 24.02 1.47
C GLU A 35 -9.21 22.86 1.76
N THR A 36 -8.02 22.87 1.14
CA THR A 36 -6.97 21.89 1.40
C THR A 36 -6.49 21.96 2.86
N LYS A 37 -6.35 23.14 3.43
CA LYS A 37 -5.96 23.31 4.84
C LYS A 37 -7.00 22.68 5.76
N LYS A 38 -8.29 22.92 5.51
CA LYS A 38 -9.38 22.36 6.29
C LYS A 38 -9.39 20.82 6.22
N GLN A 39 -9.22 20.24 5.04
CA GLN A 39 -9.10 18.79 4.86
C GLN A 39 -7.91 18.21 5.62
N ILE A 40 -6.77 18.89 5.62
CA ILE A 40 -5.59 18.49 6.40
C ILE A 40 -5.91 18.52 7.89
N GLU A 41 -6.54 19.56 8.40
CA GLU A 41 -6.91 19.65 9.82
C GLU A 41 -7.86 18.54 10.24
N GLU A 42 -8.88 18.28 9.44
CA GLU A 42 -9.88 17.24 9.71
C GLU A 42 -9.30 15.82 9.67
N ASN A 43 -8.26 15.58 8.86
CA ASN A 43 -7.68 14.25 8.68
C ASN A 43 -6.22 14.13 9.12
N PHE A 44 -5.73 15.06 9.95
CA PHE A 44 -4.32 15.08 10.36
C PHE A 44 -3.89 13.81 11.11
N ALA A 45 -4.77 13.25 11.93
CA ALA A 45 -4.54 11.97 12.61
C ALA A 45 -4.30 10.82 11.62
N GLY A 46 -5.08 10.78 10.53
CA GLY A 46 -4.88 9.82 9.45
C GLY A 46 -3.53 10.00 8.75
N TYR A 47 -3.16 11.24 8.46
CA TYR A 47 -1.85 11.58 7.90
C TYR A 47 -0.69 11.10 8.79
N LEU A 48 -0.77 11.31 10.10
CA LEU A 48 0.24 10.82 11.04
C LEU A 48 0.30 9.29 11.09
N ALA A 49 -0.85 8.62 11.02
CA ALA A 49 -0.90 7.16 10.97
C ALA A 49 -0.23 6.61 9.70
N ASP A 50 -0.47 7.23 8.56
CA ASP A 50 0.15 6.86 7.29
C ASP A 50 1.66 7.14 7.29
N LEU A 51 2.09 8.24 7.90
CA LEU A 51 3.51 8.56 8.06
C LEU A 51 4.21 7.53 8.95
N ARG A 52 3.62 7.18 10.10
CA ARG A 52 4.15 6.12 10.98
C ARG A 52 4.25 4.79 10.24
N TRP A 53 3.21 4.43 9.49
CA TRP A 53 3.26 3.23 8.65
C TRP A 53 4.38 3.29 7.61
N SER A 54 4.58 4.43 6.95
CA SER A 54 5.67 4.60 5.98
C SER A 54 7.04 4.36 6.61
N LEU A 55 7.26 4.81 7.84
CA LEU A 55 8.52 4.57 8.56
C LEU A 55 8.73 3.09 8.86
N VAL A 56 7.71 2.41 9.41
CA VAL A 56 7.75 0.96 9.68
C VAL A 56 7.96 0.17 8.40
N ARG A 57 7.25 0.53 7.34
CA ARG A 57 7.37 -0.09 6.02
C ARG A 57 8.78 0.02 5.45
N ASN A 58 9.40 1.21 5.55
CA ASN A 58 10.78 1.41 5.11
C ASN A 58 11.76 0.54 5.89
N GLU A 59 11.52 0.32 7.18
CA GLU A 59 12.36 -0.56 8.00
C GLU A 59 12.16 -2.04 7.60
N LEU A 60 10.94 -2.46 7.28
CA LEU A 60 10.67 -3.79 6.73
C LEU A 60 11.38 -4.01 5.39
N VAL A 61 11.37 -3.00 4.51
CA VAL A 61 12.10 -3.04 3.22
C VAL A 61 13.59 -3.30 3.44
N LYS A 62 14.20 -2.60 4.40
CA LYS A 62 15.62 -2.79 4.75
C LYS A 62 15.87 -4.15 5.38
N SER A 63 15.06 -4.52 6.38
CA SER A 63 15.24 -5.77 7.13
C SER A 63 15.09 -7.02 6.27
N PHE A 64 14.23 -6.97 5.25
CA PHE A 64 14.04 -8.04 4.27
C PHE A 64 14.93 -7.90 3.03
N GLU A 65 15.80 -6.89 2.99
CA GLU A 65 16.67 -6.59 1.83
C GLU A 65 15.89 -6.53 0.50
N ILE A 66 14.67 -5.97 0.54
CA ILE A 66 13.78 -5.93 -0.61
C ILE A 66 14.34 -5.00 -1.67
N LYS A 67 14.47 -5.53 -2.88
CA LYS A 67 14.81 -4.79 -4.10
C LYS A 67 13.67 -4.93 -5.08
N ILE A 68 13.19 -3.81 -5.59
CA ILE A 68 12.15 -3.78 -6.61
C ILE A 68 12.83 -3.67 -7.98
N ASP A 69 12.68 -4.69 -8.79
CA ASP A 69 13.13 -4.74 -10.18
C ASP A 69 11.97 -4.43 -11.14
N ASP A 70 12.29 -4.36 -12.42
CA ASP A 70 11.30 -4.09 -13.48
C ASP A 70 10.21 -5.17 -13.54
N ALA A 71 10.55 -6.42 -13.22
CA ALA A 71 9.58 -7.51 -13.18
C ALA A 71 8.57 -7.32 -12.05
N ALA A 72 9.03 -6.91 -10.86
CA ALA A 72 8.16 -6.60 -9.73
C ALA A 72 7.24 -5.39 -10.02
N MET A 73 7.77 -4.38 -10.70
CA MET A 73 6.98 -3.22 -11.16
C MET A 73 5.90 -3.64 -12.16
N LEU A 74 6.25 -4.49 -13.13
CA LEU A 74 5.31 -4.98 -14.14
C LEU A 74 4.18 -5.78 -13.49
N GLU A 75 4.50 -6.70 -12.59
CA GLU A 75 3.50 -7.50 -11.85
C GLU A 75 2.57 -6.62 -11.00
N ALA A 76 3.10 -5.63 -10.30
CA ALA A 76 2.30 -4.70 -9.52
C ALA A 76 1.36 -3.88 -10.43
N SER A 77 1.85 -3.40 -11.57
CA SER A 77 1.05 -2.67 -12.55
C SER A 77 -0.08 -3.53 -13.13
N LYS A 78 0.21 -4.77 -13.55
CA LYS A 78 -0.79 -5.74 -14.01
C LYS A 78 -1.87 -5.98 -12.97
N ARG A 79 -1.48 -6.18 -11.72
CA ARG A 79 -2.42 -6.39 -10.63
C ARG A 79 -3.36 -5.21 -10.44
N LEU A 80 -2.84 -3.98 -10.45
CA LEU A 80 -3.66 -2.77 -10.33
C LEU A 80 -4.64 -2.62 -11.50
N ILE A 81 -4.21 -2.95 -12.73
CA ILE A 81 -5.08 -2.95 -13.90
C ILE A 81 -6.18 -4.01 -13.76
N LYS A 82 -5.84 -5.25 -13.37
CA LYS A 82 -6.83 -6.32 -13.14
C LYS A 82 -7.89 -5.93 -12.11
N ILE A 83 -7.47 -5.30 -11.00
CA ILE A 83 -8.39 -4.82 -9.97
C ILE A 83 -9.32 -3.74 -10.55
N GLN A 84 -8.77 -2.79 -11.29
CA GLN A 84 -9.55 -1.72 -11.91
C GLN A 84 -10.54 -2.28 -12.95
N MET A 85 -10.11 -3.21 -13.81
CA MET A 85 -10.97 -3.86 -14.81
C MET A 85 -12.09 -4.67 -14.15
N ALA A 86 -11.80 -5.37 -13.05
CA ALA A 86 -12.80 -6.12 -12.29
C ALA A 86 -13.92 -5.22 -11.74
N GLN A 87 -13.61 -3.97 -11.36
CA GLN A 87 -14.62 -2.98 -10.93
C GLN A 87 -15.61 -2.61 -12.06
N TYR A 88 -15.17 -2.73 -13.32
CA TYR A 88 -16.02 -2.54 -14.51
C TYR A 88 -16.64 -3.85 -15.03
N GLY A 89 -16.53 -4.95 -14.26
CA GLY A 89 -17.07 -6.25 -14.65
C GLY A 89 -16.22 -7.02 -15.67
N ILE A 90 -15.03 -6.53 -16.01
CA ILE A 90 -14.12 -7.18 -16.97
C ILE A 90 -13.22 -8.14 -16.21
N MET A 91 -13.56 -9.42 -16.20
CA MET A 91 -12.83 -10.47 -15.48
C MET A 91 -11.72 -11.12 -16.31
N ASN A 92 -11.88 -11.15 -17.64
CA ASN A 92 -10.94 -11.77 -18.57
C ASN A 92 -10.34 -10.70 -19.47
N PHE A 93 -9.07 -10.41 -19.24
CA PHE A 93 -8.29 -9.48 -20.06
C PHE A 93 -7.13 -10.23 -20.71
N PRO A 94 -6.90 -10.13 -22.03
CA PRO A 94 -5.82 -10.84 -22.71
C PRO A 94 -4.45 -10.46 -22.10
N GLU A 95 -3.65 -11.48 -21.75
CA GLU A 95 -2.37 -11.24 -21.04
C GLU A 95 -1.41 -10.36 -21.86
N GLU A 96 -1.34 -10.56 -23.18
CA GLU A 96 -0.46 -9.76 -24.05
C GLU A 96 -0.81 -8.26 -24.04
N GLN A 97 -2.11 -7.94 -24.06
CA GLN A 97 -2.57 -6.56 -23.93
C GLN A 97 -2.32 -6.01 -22.54
N LEU A 98 -2.49 -6.85 -21.51
CA LEU A 98 -2.22 -6.48 -20.13
C LEU A 98 -0.75 -6.10 -19.93
N ASP A 99 0.17 -6.84 -20.54
CA ASP A 99 1.60 -6.56 -20.48
C ASP A 99 1.95 -5.20 -21.11
N GLN A 100 1.37 -4.92 -22.28
CA GLN A 100 1.55 -3.64 -22.95
C GLN A 100 1.02 -2.47 -22.12
N PHE A 101 -0.23 -2.55 -21.63
CA PHE A 101 -0.82 -1.52 -20.80
C PHE A 101 -0.06 -1.33 -19.48
N ALA A 102 0.41 -2.42 -18.86
CA ALA A 102 1.18 -2.35 -17.64
C ALA A 102 2.52 -1.64 -17.85
N ALA A 103 3.22 -1.96 -18.93
CA ALA A 103 4.49 -1.33 -19.28
C ALA A 103 4.32 0.17 -19.61
N GLU A 104 3.26 0.56 -20.30
CA GLU A 104 2.96 1.98 -20.57
C GLU A 104 2.63 2.73 -19.28
N ARG A 105 1.84 2.12 -18.40
CA ARG A 105 1.44 2.74 -17.14
C ARG A 105 2.61 3.01 -16.20
N ILE A 106 3.64 2.17 -16.20
CA ILE A 106 4.89 2.39 -15.44
C ILE A 106 5.63 3.65 -15.90
N LYS A 107 5.51 4.03 -17.18
CA LYS A 107 6.14 5.24 -17.74
C LYS A 107 5.40 6.53 -17.35
N ASP A 108 4.15 6.42 -16.91
CA ASP A 108 3.38 7.57 -16.45
C ASP A 108 3.83 7.97 -15.03
N SER A 109 4.42 9.16 -14.92
CA SER A 109 4.91 9.70 -13.66
C SER A 109 3.84 9.80 -12.57
N LYS A 110 2.57 9.98 -12.94
CA LYS A 110 1.45 10.06 -11.98
C LYS A 110 1.07 8.69 -11.42
N ALA A 111 1.30 7.62 -12.19
CA ALA A 111 0.99 6.26 -11.77
C ALA A 111 2.19 5.58 -11.10
N TYR A 112 3.41 6.02 -11.39
CA TYR A 112 4.64 5.37 -10.98
C TYR A 112 4.73 5.12 -9.47
N ASP A 113 4.50 6.15 -8.66
CA ASP A 113 4.59 6.05 -7.19
C ASP A 113 3.57 5.06 -6.62
N ASN A 114 2.37 5.02 -7.19
CA ASN A 114 1.34 4.07 -6.78
C ASN A 114 1.75 2.63 -7.12
N ILE A 115 2.29 2.41 -8.32
CA ILE A 115 2.77 1.10 -8.76
C ILE A 115 3.95 0.65 -7.89
N LEU A 116 4.92 1.52 -7.64
CA LEU A 116 6.07 1.26 -6.78
C LEU A 116 5.64 0.90 -5.36
N ASN A 117 4.72 1.66 -4.78
CA ASN A 117 4.17 1.37 -3.47
C ASN A 117 3.50 -0.01 -3.41
N ASN A 118 2.74 -0.37 -4.44
CA ASN A 118 2.10 -1.68 -4.53
C ASN A 118 3.14 -2.80 -4.70
N ALA A 119 4.18 -2.59 -5.52
CA ALA A 119 5.28 -3.55 -5.68
C ALA A 119 6.00 -3.81 -4.35
N ILE A 120 6.29 -2.77 -3.59
CA ILE A 120 6.91 -2.88 -2.26
C ILE A 120 6.00 -3.67 -1.32
N ASP A 121 4.71 -3.38 -1.26
CA ASP A 121 3.76 -4.07 -0.40
C ASP A 121 3.66 -5.56 -0.74
N LEU A 122 3.65 -5.91 -2.03
CA LEU A 122 3.69 -7.29 -2.49
C LEU A 122 4.97 -8.01 -2.07
N ALA A 123 6.11 -7.35 -2.22
CA ALA A 123 7.41 -7.90 -1.83
C ALA A 123 7.52 -8.11 -0.31
N ILE A 124 7.03 -7.15 0.49
CA ILE A 124 6.96 -7.30 1.96
C ILE A 124 6.07 -8.49 2.33
N VAL A 125 4.89 -8.62 1.73
CA VAL A 125 3.98 -9.75 1.96
C VAL A 125 4.66 -11.09 1.63
N LYS A 126 5.37 -11.15 0.50
CA LYS A 126 6.08 -12.36 0.07
C LYS A 126 7.20 -12.73 1.05
N ALA A 127 8.02 -11.75 1.45
CA ALA A 127 9.11 -11.94 2.41
C ALA A 127 8.57 -12.35 3.79
N ALA A 128 7.56 -11.64 4.30
CA ALA A 128 6.95 -11.93 5.60
C ALA A 128 6.35 -13.33 5.66
N LYS A 129 5.67 -13.80 4.60
CA LYS A 129 5.13 -15.16 4.55
C LYS A 129 6.20 -16.24 4.69
N GLY A 130 7.45 -15.97 4.30
CA GLY A 130 8.56 -16.89 4.46
C GLY A 130 9.11 -17.01 5.89
N VAL A 131 8.84 -16.01 6.74
CA VAL A 131 9.43 -15.94 8.09
C VAL A 131 8.41 -16.04 9.22
N VAL A 132 7.11 -15.86 8.95
CA VAL A 132 6.05 -15.97 9.97
C VAL A 132 5.36 -17.33 9.92
N LYS A 133 4.93 -17.80 11.10
CA LYS A 133 4.06 -18.98 11.19
C LYS A 133 2.64 -18.56 10.80
N LEU A 134 2.13 -19.09 9.69
CA LEU A 134 0.77 -18.86 9.24
C LEU A 134 -0.18 -19.83 9.96
N LYS A 135 -1.28 -19.29 10.47
CA LYS A 135 -2.40 -20.11 10.95
C LYS A 135 -3.45 -20.13 9.84
N GLU A 136 -3.50 -21.25 9.13
CA GLU A 136 -4.54 -21.45 8.12
C GLU A 136 -5.81 -21.97 8.79
N SER A 137 -6.95 -21.44 8.41
CA SER A 137 -8.27 -21.93 8.82
C SER A 137 -9.19 -22.05 7.61
N LYS A 138 -9.93 -23.14 7.53
CA LYS A 138 -10.98 -23.30 6.52
C LYS A 138 -12.24 -22.62 7.06
N VAL A 139 -12.74 -21.65 6.31
CA VAL A 139 -13.98 -20.93 6.63
C VAL A 139 -14.96 -21.06 5.48
N SER A 140 -16.26 -21.05 5.75
CA SER A 140 -17.26 -20.98 4.71
C SER A 140 -17.24 -19.61 4.03
N ILE A 141 -17.73 -19.53 2.78
CA ILE A 141 -17.86 -18.24 2.06
C ILE A 141 -18.71 -17.25 2.86
N SER A 142 -19.77 -17.73 3.52
CA SER A 142 -20.65 -16.93 4.36
C SER A 142 -19.90 -16.32 5.56
N ASP A 143 -19.08 -17.12 6.23
CA ASP A 143 -18.32 -16.65 7.40
C ASP A 143 -17.18 -15.73 6.98
N PHE A 144 -16.54 -16.00 5.83
CA PHE A 144 -15.55 -15.11 5.24
C PHE A 144 -16.13 -13.72 4.97
N ASN A 145 -17.31 -13.64 4.35
CA ASN A 145 -17.96 -12.35 4.07
C ASN A 145 -18.33 -11.57 5.35
N LYS A 146 -18.67 -12.25 6.45
CA LYS A 146 -18.94 -11.60 7.74
C LYS A 146 -17.71 -11.01 8.41
N MET A 147 -16.51 -11.48 8.07
CA MET A 147 -15.25 -10.95 8.64
C MET A 147 -14.90 -9.56 8.10
N PHE A 148 -15.54 -9.13 7.00
CA PHE A 148 -15.24 -7.86 6.32
C PHE A 148 -16.45 -6.90 6.29
N GLN A 149 -17.49 -7.18 7.03
CA GLN A 149 -18.62 -6.31 7.32
C GLN A 149 -18.42 -5.63 8.67
#